data_5ac2ae16a62403c6e29bdd9b9af4b307
#
_entry.id   5ac2ae16a62403c6e29bdd9b9af4b307
#
_cell.length_a   1.000
_cell.length_b   1.000
_cell.length_c   1.000
_cell.angle_alpha   90.00
_cell.angle_beta   90.00
_cell.angle_gamma   90.00
#
_symmetry.space_group_name_H-M   'P 1'
#
loop_
_entity.id
_entity.type
_entity.pdbx_description
1 polymer ?
#
loop_
_entity_poly.entity_id
_entity_poly.type
_entity_poly.pdbx_seq_one_letter_code
_entity_poly.pdbx_strand_id
1 'polypeptide(L)'
;MSSPCEVAAKQADGAPLGFFERYLTLWVFLCIVAGTLLGLYAPAVTQGVGTLEIAQVNLPVGVLIWVMIVPMLMKIDFGALHELYQQKAGMGITLFVNWAVKPFSMALLGWLFIEQVFAPWLPAGEIDSYMAGLILLGAAPCTAMVFVWSNLCGGNANFTLTQVALNDLVMVFAFAPIVALLLGVSSIPVPWDTLLLSVAMYIVVPLAIAQFIRARLLGRGAAAFQAVLAKIGPFSIVALLATLVLLFSFQGEAIVEQPLIILMLAVPILLQTLFIAGLGYWLNRRFRVRHDIAGPSTMIGASNFFELAVAVAIVLYGFDSGAALATVVGVLIEVPVMLWLVRTVNRSRAWYERGLSHN
;
A
#
# COMPACT_ATOMS: atom_id res chain seq x y z
N MET A 1 -15.16 -19.82 -24.44
CA MET A 1 -15.67 -19.41 -23.10
C MET A 1 -14.63 -18.48 -22.52
N SER A 2 -14.98 -17.19 -22.38
CA SER A 2 -14.07 -16.20 -21.78
C SER A 2 -13.76 -16.59 -20.33
N SER A 3 -12.51 -16.48 -19.92
CA SER A 3 -12.11 -16.79 -18.54
C SER A 3 -12.80 -15.85 -17.54
N PRO A 4 -13.05 -16.28 -16.29
CA PRO A 4 -13.62 -15.40 -15.25
C PRO A 4 -12.82 -14.10 -15.04
N CYS A 5 -11.52 -14.11 -15.32
CA CYS A 5 -10.65 -12.94 -15.35
C CYS A 5 -10.98 -11.98 -16.51
N GLU A 6 -11.27 -12.49 -17.72
CA GLU A 6 -11.68 -11.63 -18.85
C GLU A 6 -13.01 -10.92 -18.59
N VAL A 7 -13.94 -11.55 -17.89
CA VAL A 7 -15.22 -10.94 -17.51
C VAL A 7 -15.02 -9.86 -16.46
N ALA A 8 -14.17 -10.12 -15.47
CA ALA A 8 -13.83 -9.13 -14.44
C ALA A 8 -13.03 -7.95 -15.02
N ALA A 9 -12.14 -8.20 -15.98
CA ALA A 9 -11.37 -7.17 -16.67
C ALA A 9 -12.22 -6.32 -17.62
N LYS A 10 -13.16 -6.93 -18.38
CA LYS A 10 -14.10 -6.19 -19.23
C LYS A 10 -15.05 -5.28 -18.45
N GLN A 11 -15.37 -5.61 -17.20
CA GLN A 11 -16.13 -4.72 -16.33
C GLN A 11 -15.29 -3.57 -15.76
N ALA A 12 -13.95 -3.73 -15.68
CA ALA A 12 -13.03 -2.67 -15.26
C ALA A 12 -12.66 -1.72 -16.42
N ASP A 13 -12.62 -2.23 -17.66
CA ASP A 13 -12.35 -1.42 -18.86
C ASP A 13 -13.59 -0.59 -19.24
N GLY A 14 -13.64 0.65 -18.72
CA GLY A 14 -14.62 1.65 -19.15
C GLY A 14 -15.83 1.85 -18.23
N ALA A 15 -15.87 1.25 -17.06
CA ALA A 15 -16.83 1.65 -16.03
C ALA A 15 -16.55 3.11 -15.60
N PRO A 16 -17.57 4.00 -15.56
CA PRO A 16 -17.37 5.34 -15.03
C PRO A 16 -16.84 5.23 -13.60
N LEU A 17 -15.86 6.10 -13.25
CA LEU A 17 -15.30 6.19 -11.91
C LEU A 17 -16.43 6.17 -10.89
N GLY A 18 -16.38 5.24 -9.94
CA GLY A 18 -17.36 5.15 -8.88
C GLY A 18 -17.39 6.43 -8.05
N PHE A 19 -18.49 6.67 -7.35
CA PHE A 19 -18.64 7.85 -6.47
C PHE A 19 -17.48 7.95 -5.46
N PHE A 20 -17.01 6.83 -4.93
CA PHE A 20 -15.87 6.78 -4.01
C PHE A 20 -14.57 7.27 -4.68
N GLU A 21 -14.22 6.72 -5.83
CA GLU A 21 -13.00 7.05 -6.56
C GLU A 21 -12.95 8.51 -7.00
N ARG A 22 -14.11 9.05 -7.39
CA ARG A 22 -14.26 10.46 -7.80
C ARG A 22 -13.98 11.44 -6.67
N TYR A 23 -14.35 11.09 -5.44
CA TYR A 23 -14.20 11.94 -4.26
C TYR A 23 -13.20 11.38 -3.25
N LEU A 24 -12.27 10.53 -3.69
CA LEU A 24 -11.29 9.85 -2.83
C LEU A 24 -10.56 10.82 -1.89
N THR A 25 -10.06 11.94 -2.41
CA THR A 25 -9.36 12.95 -1.61
C THR A 25 -10.24 13.50 -0.49
N LEU A 26 -11.51 13.75 -0.78
CA LEU A 26 -12.46 14.23 0.22
C LEU A 26 -12.72 13.17 1.29
N TRP A 27 -12.91 11.92 0.90
CA TRP A 27 -13.11 10.82 1.85
C TRP A 27 -11.92 10.63 2.78
N VAL A 28 -10.71 10.61 2.22
CA VAL A 28 -9.48 10.48 3.02
C VAL A 28 -9.31 11.69 3.94
N PHE A 29 -9.53 12.91 3.46
CA PHE A 29 -9.48 14.12 4.29
C PHE A 29 -10.48 14.07 5.45
N LEU A 30 -11.72 13.65 5.18
CA LEU A 30 -12.73 13.49 6.22
C LEU A 30 -12.35 12.43 7.26
N CYS A 31 -11.73 11.32 6.83
CA CYS A 31 -11.22 10.29 7.74
C CYS A 31 -10.07 10.83 8.63
N ILE A 32 -9.16 11.61 8.05
CA ILE A 32 -8.07 12.26 8.80
C ILE A 32 -8.68 13.16 9.89
N VAL A 33 -9.58 14.07 9.51
CA VAL A 33 -10.22 14.99 10.44
C VAL A 33 -11.02 14.22 11.50
N ALA A 34 -11.87 13.28 11.10
CA ALA A 34 -12.69 12.50 12.01
C ALA A 34 -11.84 11.66 12.98
N GLY A 35 -10.79 10.99 12.47
CA GLY A 35 -9.88 10.21 13.29
C GLY A 35 -9.13 11.08 14.29
N THR A 36 -8.51 12.18 13.83
CA THR A 36 -7.79 13.10 14.71
C THR A 36 -8.71 13.67 15.79
N LEU A 37 -9.92 14.10 15.43
CA LEU A 37 -10.91 14.58 16.42
C LEU A 37 -11.32 13.48 17.42
N LEU A 38 -11.51 12.25 16.93
CA LEU A 38 -11.83 11.11 17.80
C LEU A 38 -10.70 10.86 18.80
N GLY A 39 -9.43 10.89 18.36
CA GLY A 39 -8.27 10.73 19.23
C GLY A 39 -8.17 11.81 20.30
N LEU A 40 -8.43 13.08 19.92
CA LEU A 40 -8.35 14.23 20.83
C LEU A 40 -9.51 14.30 21.84
N TYR A 41 -10.74 14.10 21.36
CA TYR A 41 -11.94 14.33 22.20
C TYR A 41 -12.50 13.08 22.86
N ALA A 42 -12.13 11.90 22.40
CA ALA A 42 -12.57 10.62 22.95
C ALA A 42 -11.42 9.62 23.14
N PRO A 43 -10.31 9.99 23.83
CA PRO A 43 -9.16 9.13 23.99
C PRO A 43 -9.47 7.80 24.69
N ALA A 44 -10.49 7.77 25.56
CA ALA A 44 -10.94 6.55 26.20
C ALA A 44 -11.48 5.49 25.20
N VAL A 45 -12.08 5.92 24.09
CA VAL A 45 -12.54 5.02 23.03
C VAL A 45 -11.36 4.44 22.27
N THR A 46 -10.41 5.29 21.87
CA THR A 46 -9.21 4.88 21.14
C THR A 46 -8.33 3.96 21.97
N GLN A 47 -8.09 4.30 23.24
CA GLN A 47 -7.38 3.44 24.18
C GLN A 47 -8.11 2.10 24.40
N GLY A 48 -9.44 2.13 24.56
CA GLY A 48 -10.24 0.91 24.71
C GLY A 48 -10.14 0.00 23.47
N VAL A 49 -10.10 0.56 22.27
CA VAL A 49 -9.84 -0.20 21.03
C VAL A 49 -8.40 -0.70 20.99
N GLY A 50 -7.45 0.12 21.43
CA GLY A 50 -6.02 -0.24 21.52
C GLY A 50 -5.75 -1.46 22.40
N THR A 51 -6.49 -1.60 23.51
CA THR A 51 -6.31 -2.73 24.45
C THR A 51 -6.90 -4.07 23.96
N LEU A 52 -7.66 -4.08 22.87
CA LEU A 52 -8.25 -5.30 22.30
C LEU A 52 -7.21 -6.06 21.45
N GLU A 53 -6.22 -6.65 22.14
CA GLU A 53 -5.10 -7.36 21.52
C GLU A 53 -5.10 -8.86 21.88
N ILE A 54 -4.76 -9.68 20.89
CA ILE A 54 -4.39 -11.08 21.08
C ILE A 54 -3.03 -11.32 20.45
N ALA A 55 -2.08 -11.83 21.21
CA ALA A 55 -0.71 -12.09 20.77
C ALA A 55 -0.06 -10.85 20.11
N GLN A 56 -0.21 -9.68 20.72
CA GLN A 56 0.27 -8.37 20.25
C GLN A 56 -0.41 -7.85 18.96
N VAL A 57 -1.37 -8.58 18.40
CA VAL A 57 -2.14 -8.15 17.23
C VAL A 57 -3.42 -7.46 17.69
N ASN A 58 -3.61 -6.20 17.29
CA ASN A 58 -4.86 -5.48 17.58
C ASN A 58 -6.00 -6.05 16.72
N LEU A 59 -7.00 -6.65 17.38
CA LEU A 59 -8.11 -7.34 16.71
C LEU A 59 -8.95 -6.41 15.84
N PRO A 60 -9.42 -5.23 16.30
CA PRO A 60 -10.17 -4.31 15.47
C PRO A 60 -9.44 -3.91 14.19
N VAL A 61 -8.16 -3.54 14.28
CA VAL A 61 -7.32 -3.21 13.12
C VAL A 61 -7.17 -4.42 12.21
N GLY A 62 -6.87 -5.59 12.76
CA GLY A 62 -6.71 -6.83 12.00
C GLY A 62 -7.98 -7.22 11.23
N VAL A 63 -9.13 -7.17 11.89
CA VAL A 63 -10.43 -7.48 11.26
C VAL A 63 -10.75 -6.48 10.14
N LEU A 64 -10.55 -5.19 10.35
CA LEU A 64 -10.77 -4.17 9.32
C LEU A 64 -9.87 -4.38 8.11
N ILE A 65 -8.58 -4.66 8.34
CA ILE A 65 -7.62 -5.00 7.26
C ILE A 65 -8.10 -6.25 6.51
N TRP A 66 -8.52 -7.31 7.19
CA TRP A 66 -9.01 -8.53 6.54
C TRP A 66 -10.27 -8.28 5.71
N VAL A 67 -11.24 -7.54 6.25
CA VAL A 67 -12.47 -7.17 5.51
C VAL A 67 -12.13 -6.34 4.26
N MET A 68 -11.10 -5.50 4.35
CA MET A 68 -10.64 -4.68 3.24
C MET A 68 -9.93 -5.51 2.15
N ILE A 69 -8.96 -6.35 2.54
CA ILE A 69 -8.07 -7.00 1.57
C ILE A 69 -8.61 -8.33 1.03
N VAL A 70 -9.37 -9.11 1.82
CA VAL A 70 -9.89 -10.41 1.37
C VAL A 70 -10.68 -10.31 0.06
N PRO A 71 -11.63 -9.38 -0.14
CA PRO A 71 -12.32 -9.22 -1.41
C PRO A 71 -11.41 -8.92 -2.60
N MET A 72 -10.30 -8.20 -2.36
CA MET A 72 -9.30 -7.89 -3.39
C MET A 72 -8.47 -9.12 -3.72
N LEU A 73 -7.98 -9.85 -2.71
CA LEU A 73 -7.22 -11.09 -2.86
C LEU A 73 -8.04 -12.20 -3.53
N MET A 74 -9.36 -12.21 -3.37
CA MET A 74 -10.25 -13.13 -4.08
C MET A 74 -10.27 -12.92 -5.59
N LYS A 75 -9.99 -11.71 -6.09
CA LYS A 75 -9.92 -11.42 -7.53
C LYS A 75 -8.66 -12.01 -8.17
N ILE A 76 -7.63 -12.29 -7.39
CA ILE A 76 -6.35 -12.81 -7.86
C ILE A 76 -6.50 -14.23 -8.38
N ASP A 77 -6.04 -14.47 -9.61
CA ASP A 77 -5.96 -15.77 -10.24
C ASP A 77 -4.50 -16.21 -10.37
N PHE A 78 -4.02 -16.99 -9.41
CA PHE A 78 -2.66 -17.53 -9.46
C PHE A 78 -2.47 -18.53 -10.62
N GLY A 79 -3.54 -19.14 -11.15
CA GLY A 79 -3.48 -20.00 -12.34
C GLY A 79 -3.21 -19.23 -13.63
N ALA A 80 -3.69 -17.98 -13.71
CA ALA A 80 -3.48 -17.09 -14.85
C ALA A 80 -2.08 -16.45 -14.89
N LEU A 81 -1.25 -16.64 -13.88
CA LEU A 81 0.13 -16.17 -13.88
C LEU A 81 0.95 -16.71 -15.07
N HIS A 82 0.53 -17.79 -15.69
CA HIS A 82 1.15 -18.33 -16.90
C HIS A 82 0.96 -17.42 -18.14
N GLU A 83 -0.10 -16.61 -18.19
CA GLU A 83 -0.36 -15.67 -19.31
C GLU A 83 0.55 -14.42 -19.27
N LEU A 84 1.40 -14.29 -18.23
CA LEU A 84 2.35 -13.20 -17.98
C LEU A 84 3.41 -13.02 -19.07
N TYR A 85 3.56 -14.00 -19.94
CA TYR A 85 4.60 -13.99 -20.98
C TYR A 85 4.48 -12.81 -21.96
N GLN A 86 3.31 -12.19 -22.07
CA GLN A 86 3.09 -11.09 -23.02
C GLN A 86 3.56 -9.71 -22.51
N GLN A 87 3.78 -9.54 -21.19
CA GLN A 87 4.08 -8.23 -20.57
C GLN A 87 5.32 -8.27 -19.65
N LYS A 88 6.28 -9.14 -19.95
CA LYS A 88 7.47 -9.43 -19.13
C LYS A 88 8.25 -8.20 -18.69
N ALA A 89 8.41 -7.22 -19.59
CA ALA A 89 9.20 -6.03 -19.30
C ALA A 89 8.55 -5.18 -18.22
N GLY A 90 7.25 -4.85 -18.35
CA GLY A 90 6.54 -4.06 -17.35
C GLY A 90 6.48 -4.76 -15.98
N MET A 91 6.29 -6.08 -15.99
CA MET A 91 6.27 -6.87 -14.74
C MET A 91 7.63 -6.94 -14.08
N GLY A 92 8.68 -7.21 -14.84
CA GLY A 92 10.04 -7.24 -14.31
C GLY A 92 10.49 -5.88 -13.76
N ILE A 93 10.13 -4.79 -14.44
CA ILE A 93 10.40 -3.42 -13.96
C ILE A 93 9.67 -3.17 -12.63
N THR A 94 8.38 -3.50 -12.56
CA THR A 94 7.61 -3.29 -11.32
C THR A 94 8.18 -4.09 -10.15
N LEU A 95 8.54 -5.36 -10.36
CA LEU A 95 9.16 -6.19 -9.33
C LEU A 95 10.52 -5.64 -8.91
N PHE A 96 11.37 -5.29 -9.88
CA PHE A 96 12.68 -4.71 -9.59
C PHE A 96 12.55 -3.42 -8.76
N VAL A 97 11.67 -2.52 -9.19
CA VAL A 97 11.45 -1.27 -8.48
C VAL A 97 10.91 -1.51 -7.06
N ASN A 98 9.92 -2.38 -6.89
CA ASN A 98 9.30 -2.64 -5.59
C ASN A 98 10.20 -3.38 -4.60
N TRP A 99 11.04 -4.30 -5.08
CA TRP A 99 11.76 -5.21 -4.18
C TRP A 99 13.26 -4.95 -4.11
N ALA A 100 13.87 -4.39 -5.18
CA ALA A 100 15.30 -4.11 -5.22
C ALA A 100 15.65 -2.61 -5.08
N VAL A 101 14.69 -1.69 -5.31
CA VAL A 101 14.99 -0.25 -5.24
C VAL A 101 14.25 0.44 -4.09
N LYS A 102 12.94 0.22 -4.00
CA LYS A 102 12.06 0.97 -3.10
C LYS A 102 12.43 0.83 -1.61
N PRO A 103 12.59 -0.38 -1.03
CA PRO A 103 12.93 -0.51 0.38
C PRO A 103 14.28 0.13 0.72
N PHE A 104 15.28 -0.11 -0.13
CA PHE A 104 16.64 0.40 0.07
C PHE A 104 16.73 1.91 -0.10
N SER A 105 15.99 2.48 -1.06
CA SER A 105 15.93 3.93 -1.24
C SER A 105 15.22 4.62 -0.07
N MET A 106 14.19 4.00 0.53
CA MET A 106 13.53 4.54 1.71
C MET A 106 14.48 4.50 2.92
N ALA A 107 15.17 3.39 3.15
CA ALA A 107 16.15 3.29 4.23
C ALA A 107 17.28 4.32 4.08
N LEU A 108 17.79 4.52 2.85
CA LEU A 108 18.81 5.53 2.56
C LEU A 108 18.30 6.96 2.81
N LEU A 109 17.09 7.29 2.35
CA LEU A 109 16.49 8.60 2.59
C LEU A 109 16.15 8.81 4.07
N GLY A 110 15.67 7.77 4.75
CA GLY A 110 15.47 7.79 6.19
C GLY A 110 16.77 8.08 6.93
N TRP A 111 17.83 7.32 6.64
CA TRP A 111 19.14 7.57 7.20
C TRP A 111 19.64 9.00 6.94
N LEU A 112 19.55 9.46 5.69
CA LEU A 112 20.01 10.81 5.33
C LEU A 112 19.22 11.90 6.07
N PHE A 113 17.89 11.82 6.05
CA PHE A 113 17.05 12.91 6.60
C PHE A 113 16.84 12.78 8.11
N ILE A 114 16.52 11.60 8.62
CA ILE A 114 16.16 11.42 10.03
C ILE A 114 17.41 11.39 10.90
N GLU A 115 18.47 10.64 10.52
CA GLU A 115 19.65 10.51 11.36
C GLU A 115 20.70 11.59 11.12
N GLN A 116 20.79 12.17 9.90
CA GLN A 116 21.84 13.15 9.60
C GLN A 116 21.31 14.59 9.57
N VAL A 117 20.23 14.84 8.84
CA VAL A 117 19.76 16.22 8.63
C VAL A 117 18.87 16.70 9.78
N PHE A 118 17.87 15.91 10.17
CA PHE A 118 16.85 16.33 11.15
C PHE A 118 17.13 15.86 12.59
N ALA A 119 18.15 15.04 12.82
CA ALA A 119 18.48 14.55 14.16
C ALA A 119 18.55 15.60 15.26
N PRO A 120 19.08 16.85 15.01
CA PRO A 120 19.12 17.89 16.05
C PRO A 120 17.75 18.40 16.50
N TRP A 121 16.70 18.21 15.69
CA TRP A 121 15.33 18.68 15.96
C TRP A 121 14.37 17.56 16.35
N LEU A 122 14.81 16.30 16.24
CA LEU A 122 14.00 15.13 16.60
C LEU A 122 14.32 14.67 18.03
N PRO A 123 13.33 14.12 18.76
CA PRO A 123 13.59 13.48 20.05
C PRO A 123 14.58 12.33 19.89
N ALA A 124 15.71 12.38 20.56
CA ALA A 124 16.79 11.40 20.39
C ALA A 124 16.35 9.95 20.66
N GLY A 125 15.39 9.73 21.56
CA GLY A 125 14.85 8.39 21.88
C GLY A 125 13.90 7.83 20.81
N GLU A 126 13.45 8.63 19.83
CA GLU A 126 12.47 8.25 18.82
C GLU A 126 13.07 8.08 17.42
N ILE A 127 14.34 8.44 17.21
CA ILE A 127 14.99 8.39 15.88
C ILE A 127 14.92 6.97 15.30
N ASP A 128 15.28 5.96 16.08
CA ASP A 128 15.22 4.55 15.65
C ASP A 128 13.78 4.12 15.32
N SER A 129 12.83 4.61 16.08
CA SER A 129 11.40 4.35 15.91
C SER A 129 10.91 4.95 14.59
N TYR A 130 11.25 6.21 14.28
CA TYR A 130 10.93 6.84 12.99
C TYR A 130 11.57 6.11 11.82
N MET A 131 12.84 5.72 11.95
CA MET A 131 13.54 4.92 10.93
C MET A 131 12.84 3.60 10.68
N ALA A 132 12.45 2.89 11.73
CA ALA A 132 11.73 1.63 11.61
C ALA A 132 10.40 1.81 10.85
N GLY A 133 9.63 2.86 11.16
CA GLY A 133 8.39 3.17 10.46
C GLY A 133 8.58 3.44 8.97
N LEU A 134 9.61 4.22 8.59
CA LEU A 134 9.96 4.47 7.19
C LEU A 134 10.37 3.18 6.47
N ILE A 135 11.18 2.33 7.09
CA ILE A 135 11.58 1.03 6.54
C ILE A 135 10.36 0.14 6.30
N LEU A 136 9.47 0.02 7.29
CA LEU A 136 8.23 -0.75 7.17
C LEU A 136 7.36 -0.24 6.02
N LEU A 137 7.19 1.08 5.91
CA LEU A 137 6.42 1.71 4.83
C LEU A 137 7.03 1.43 3.46
N GLY A 138 8.35 1.60 3.32
CA GLY A 138 9.05 1.40 2.06
C GLY A 138 9.14 -0.06 1.61
N ALA A 139 9.08 -1.01 2.55
CA ALA A 139 9.17 -2.44 2.25
C ALA A 139 7.82 -3.07 1.84
N ALA A 140 6.70 -2.40 2.02
CA ALA A 140 5.36 -2.90 1.75
C ALA A 140 4.79 -2.33 0.43
N PRO A 141 4.78 -3.09 -0.69
CA PRO A 141 4.10 -2.67 -1.93
C PRO A 141 2.59 -2.63 -1.73
N CYS A 142 1.92 -1.61 -2.27
CA CYS A 142 0.47 -1.45 -2.14
C CYS A 142 -0.30 -2.52 -2.92
N THR A 143 -1.37 -3.02 -2.32
CA THR A 143 -2.29 -4.01 -2.91
C THR A 143 -3.69 -3.47 -3.11
N ALA A 144 -4.14 -2.55 -2.28
CA ALA A 144 -5.52 -2.06 -2.27
C ALA A 144 -5.74 -0.85 -3.20
N MET A 145 -5.03 0.24 -2.96
CA MET A 145 -5.23 1.50 -3.67
C MET A 145 -4.71 1.48 -5.12
N VAL A 146 -3.85 0.54 -5.47
CA VAL A 146 -3.26 0.45 -6.82
C VAL A 146 -4.29 0.23 -7.93
N PHE A 147 -5.43 -0.42 -7.62
CA PHE A 147 -6.53 -0.56 -8.59
C PHE A 147 -7.15 0.79 -8.92
N VAL A 148 -7.31 1.66 -7.94
CA VAL A 148 -7.80 3.03 -8.13
C VAL A 148 -6.81 3.83 -8.97
N TRP A 149 -5.53 3.81 -8.60
CA TRP A 149 -4.48 4.54 -9.33
C TRP A 149 -4.34 4.05 -10.78
N SER A 150 -4.36 2.72 -10.98
CA SER A 150 -4.32 2.12 -12.31
C SER A 150 -5.50 2.53 -13.19
N ASN A 151 -6.71 2.46 -12.63
CA ASN A 151 -7.92 2.87 -13.35
C ASN A 151 -7.87 4.35 -13.75
N LEU A 152 -7.45 5.23 -12.83
CA LEU A 152 -7.28 6.66 -13.09
C LEU A 152 -6.23 6.98 -14.16
N CYS A 153 -5.22 6.10 -14.35
CA CYS A 153 -4.23 6.20 -15.42
C CYS A 153 -4.69 5.59 -16.75
N GLY A 154 -5.91 5.06 -16.84
CA GLY A 154 -6.35 4.28 -18.00
C GLY A 154 -5.51 3.02 -18.21
N GLY A 155 -5.11 2.39 -17.11
CA GLY A 155 -4.24 1.23 -17.09
C GLY A 155 -4.96 -0.06 -17.42
N ASN A 156 -4.17 -1.06 -17.84
CA ASN A 156 -4.66 -2.40 -18.13
C ASN A 156 -4.99 -3.14 -16.82
N ALA A 157 -6.27 -3.48 -16.62
CA ALA A 157 -6.77 -4.11 -15.41
C ALA A 157 -6.17 -5.51 -15.18
N ASN A 158 -5.96 -6.29 -16.26
CA ASN A 158 -5.34 -7.62 -16.18
C ASN A 158 -3.89 -7.53 -15.71
N PHE A 159 -3.12 -6.57 -16.25
CA PHE A 159 -1.76 -6.31 -15.78
C PHE A 159 -1.76 -5.96 -14.29
N THR A 160 -2.63 -5.06 -13.87
CA THR A 160 -2.71 -4.62 -12.48
C THR A 160 -3.03 -5.77 -11.53
N LEU A 161 -4.06 -6.57 -11.86
CA LEU A 161 -4.44 -7.76 -11.07
C LEU A 161 -3.29 -8.75 -10.95
N THR A 162 -2.61 -9.02 -12.05
CA THR A 162 -1.52 -9.99 -12.10
C THR A 162 -0.28 -9.48 -11.36
N GLN A 163 0.03 -8.18 -11.51
CA GLN A 163 1.16 -7.57 -10.81
C GLN A 163 0.94 -7.52 -9.30
N VAL A 164 -0.27 -7.21 -8.86
CA VAL A 164 -0.64 -7.26 -7.43
C VAL A 164 -0.50 -8.69 -6.90
N ALA A 165 -1.04 -9.68 -7.62
CA ALA A 165 -0.90 -11.09 -7.25
C ALA A 165 0.55 -11.50 -7.05
N LEU A 166 1.41 -11.10 -7.98
CA LEU A 166 2.83 -11.43 -7.94
C LEU A 166 3.54 -10.69 -6.79
N ASN A 167 3.23 -9.42 -6.56
CA ASN A 167 3.76 -8.67 -5.43
C ASN A 167 3.34 -9.30 -4.09
N ASP A 168 2.07 -9.70 -3.94
CA ASP A 168 1.57 -10.32 -2.71
C ASP A 168 2.25 -11.67 -2.46
N LEU A 169 2.47 -12.46 -3.53
CA LEU A 169 3.21 -13.72 -3.42
C LEU A 169 4.67 -13.48 -2.97
N VAL A 170 5.35 -12.51 -3.57
CA VAL A 170 6.72 -12.15 -3.18
C VAL A 170 6.74 -11.61 -1.76
N MET A 171 5.75 -10.81 -1.36
CA MET A 171 5.64 -10.20 -0.04
C MET A 171 5.61 -11.24 1.09
N VAL A 172 4.94 -12.38 0.89
CA VAL A 172 4.92 -13.49 1.86
C VAL A 172 6.34 -13.93 2.26
N PHE A 173 7.27 -13.93 1.30
CA PHE A 173 8.63 -14.43 1.52
C PHE A 173 9.67 -13.32 1.71
N ALA A 174 9.49 -12.17 1.09
CA ALA A 174 10.49 -11.12 1.00
C ALA A 174 10.32 -10.01 2.04
N PHE A 175 9.09 -9.74 2.52
CA PHE A 175 8.83 -8.61 3.41
C PHE A 175 9.64 -8.71 4.71
N ALA A 176 9.49 -9.81 5.47
CA ALA A 176 10.18 -9.96 6.74
C ALA A 176 11.72 -9.97 6.59
N PRO A 177 12.33 -10.72 5.65
CA PRO A 177 13.77 -10.67 5.45
C PRO A 177 14.30 -9.28 5.05
N ILE A 178 13.59 -8.55 4.18
CA ILE A 178 14.01 -7.20 3.78
C ILE A 178 13.90 -6.22 4.95
N VAL A 179 12.79 -6.23 5.67
CA VAL A 179 12.60 -5.39 6.87
C VAL A 179 13.69 -5.69 7.89
N ALA A 180 13.91 -6.96 8.22
CA ALA A 180 14.93 -7.37 9.17
C ALA A 180 16.35 -6.97 8.75
N LEU A 181 16.67 -7.12 7.45
CA LEU A 181 17.96 -6.68 6.90
C LEU A 181 18.16 -5.18 7.09
N LEU A 182 17.15 -4.37 6.72
CA LEU A 182 17.25 -2.92 6.76
C LEU A 182 17.26 -2.38 8.18
N LEU A 183 16.46 -2.95 9.10
CA LEU A 183 16.51 -2.63 10.53
C LEU A 183 17.87 -2.98 11.10
N GLY A 184 18.42 -4.17 10.78
CA GLY A 184 19.73 -4.61 11.23
C GLY A 184 20.88 -3.73 10.73
N VAL A 185 20.81 -3.26 9.48
CA VAL A 185 21.79 -2.28 8.93
C VAL A 185 21.70 -0.95 9.66
N SER A 186 20.51 -0.54 10.08
CA SER A 186 20.27 0.67 10.88
C SER A 186 20.51 0.45 12.39
N SER A 187 21.10 -0.69 12.79
CA SER A 187 21.35 -1.05 14.18
C SER A 187 20.11 -1.14 15.08
N ILE A 188 18.93 -1.27 14.47
CA ILE A 188 17.66 -1.40 15.19
C ILE A 188 17.39 -2.87 15.51
N PRO A 189 17.07 -3.24 16.76
CA PRO A 189 16.75 -4.62 17.13
C PRO A 189 15.58 -5.18 16.31
N VAL A 190 15.75 -6.40 15.79
CA VAL A 190 14.73 -7.08 14.98
C VAL A 190 13.96 -8.08 15.84
N PRO A 191 12.69 -7.83 16.17
CA PRO A 191 11.84 -8.79 16.87
C PRO A 191 11.28 -9.81 15.89
N TRP A 192 12.07 -10.82 15.54
CA TRP A 192 11.76 -11.82 14.52
C TRP A 192 10.43 -12.55 14.74
N ASP A 193 10.16 -12.97 15.99
CA ASP A 193 8.93 -13.70 16.31
C ASP A 193 7.68 -12.86 16.00
N THR A 194 7.71 -11.60 16.41
CA THR A 194 6.62 -10.64 16.21
C THR A 194 6.49 -10.24 14.75
N LEU A 195 7.61 -10.06 14.05
CA LEU A 195 7.62 -9.73 12.63
C LEU A 195 7.04 -10.88 11.78
N LEU A 196 7.44 -12.14 12.05
CA LEU A 196 6.91 -13.31 11.38
C LEU A 196 5.42 -13.53 11.69
N LEU A 197 5.01 -13.31 12.94
CA LEU A 197 3.60 -13.35 13.33
C LEU A 197 2.78 -12.31 12.56
N SER A 198 3.29 -11.09 12.41
CA SER A 198 2.64 -10.02 11.64
C SER A 198 2.46 -10.42 10.17
N VAL A 199 3.50 -10.98 9.54
CA VAL A 199 3.40 -11.50 8.16
C VAL A 199 2.35 -12.61 8.07
N ALA A 200 2.34 -13.54 9.01
CA ALA A 200 1.36 -14.61 9.04
C ALA A 200 -0.07 -14.05 9.14
N MET A 201 -0.32 -13.13 10.09
CA MET A 201 -1.65 -12.61 10.39
C MET A 201 -2.16 -11.62 9.34
N TYR A 202 -1.32 -10.75 8.81
CA TYR A 202 -1.75 -9.68 7.91
C TYR A 202 -1.59 -10.01 6.42
N ILE A 203 -0.80 -11.05 6.07
CA ILE A 203 -0.57 -11.43 4.67
C ILE A 203 -1.02 -12.86 4.41
N VAL A 204 -0.45 -13.85 5.12
CA VAL A 204 -0.65 -15.27 4.81
C VAL A 204 -2.09 -15.72 5.10
N VAL A 205 -2.60 -15.41 6.27
CA VAL A 205 -3.95 -15.84 6.70
C VAL A 205 -5.04 -15.24 5.79
N PRO A 206 -5.11 -13.92 5.55
CA PRO A 206 -6.12 -13.36 4.65
C PRO A 206 -5.97 -13.86 3.21
N LEU A 207 -4.76 -14.09 2.71
CA LEU A 207 -4.53 -14.69 1.40
C LEU A 207 -5.09 -16.11 1.33
N ALA A 208 -4.82 -16.94 2.33
CA ALA A 208 -5.36 -18.30 2.41
C ALA A 208 -6.90 -18.31 2.48
N ILE A 209 -7.48 -17.44 3.31
CA ILE A 209 -8.93 -17.26 3.42
C ILE A 209 -9.53 -16.85 2.07
N ALA A 210 -8.96 -15.84 1.43
CA ALA A 210 -9.42 -15.32 0.15
C ALA A 210 -9.40 -16.40 -0.95
N GLN A 211 -8.31 -17.16 -1.06
CA GLN A 211 -8.16 -18.23 -2.06
C GLN A 211 -9.07 -19.43 -1.76
N PHE A 212 -9.27 -19.75 -0.49
CA PHE A 212 -10.22 -20.79 -0.09
C PHE A 212 -11.66 -20.41 -0.48
N ILE A 213 -12.09 -19.18 -0.16
CA ILE A 213 -13.42 -18.66 -0.52
C ILE A 213 -13.56 -18.63 -2.06
N ARG A 214 -12.54 -18.13 -2.78
CA ARG A 214 -12.50 -18.10 -4.24
C ARG A 214 -12.73 -19.51 -4.82
N ALA A 215 -11.95 -20.49 -4.37
CA ALA A 215 -12.05 -21.87 -4.87
C ALA A 215 -13.45 -22.46 -4.65
N ARG A 216 -14.04 -22.22 -3.47
CA ARG A 216 -15.40 -22.69 -3.14
C ARG A 216 -16.47 -22.01 -4.00
N LEU A 217 -16.36 -20.71 -4.25
CA LEU A 217 -17.33 -19.97 -5.04
C LEU A 217 -17.21 -20.27 -6.53
N LEU A 218 -16.01 -20.42 -7.08
CA LEU A 218 -15.81 -20.84 -8.46
C LEU A 218 -16.33 -22.26 -8.73
N GLY A 219 -16.25 -23.15 -7.74
CA GLY A 219 -16.88 -24.48 -7.81
C GLY A 219 -18.42 -24.43 -7.91
N ARG A 220 -19.05 -23.29 -7.51
CA ARG A 220 -20.50 -23.03 -7.69
C ARG A 220 -20.81 -22.27 -8.98
N GLY A 221 -19.80 -21.86 -9.73
CA GLY A 221 -19.91 -21.13 -10.99
C GLY A 221 -19.49 -19.65 -10.90
N ALA A 222 -19.06 -19.11 -12.04
CA ALA A 222 -18.56 -17.74 -12.14
C ALA A 222 -19.60 -16.68 -11.73
N ALA A 223 -20.88 -16.93 -12.00
CA ALA A 223 -21.97 -16.02 -11.60
C ALA A 223 -22.10 -15.89 -10.07
N ALA A 224 -21.97 -17.00 -9.34
CA ALA A 224 -21.99 -17.00 -7.87
C ALA A 224 -20.79 -16.21 -7.30
N PHE A 225 -19.61 -16.39 -7.89
CA PHE A 225 -18.41 -15.65 -7.51
C PHE A 225 -18.60 -14.13 -7.70
N GLN A 226 -19.07 -13.70 -8.87
CA GLN A 226 -19.30 -12.27 -9.16
C GLN A 226 -20.39 -11.67 -8.26
N ALA A 227 -21.47 -12.41 -7.99
CA ALA A 227 -22.54 -11.96 -7.09
C ALA A 227 -22.03 -11.72 -5.66
N VAL A 228 -21.15 -12.59 -5.16
CA VAL A 228 -20.52 -12.40 -3.84
C VAL A 228 -19.58 -11.20 -3.85
N LEU A 229 -18.69 -11.08 -4.85
CA LEU A 229 -17.78 -9.94 -4.97
C LEU A 229 -18.52 -8.59 -5.02
N ALA A 230 -19.64 -8.53 -5.75
CA ALA A 230 -20.47 -7.33 -5.83
C ALA A 230 -21.08 -6.95 -4.46
N LYS A 231 -21.41 -7.94 -3.63
CA LYS A 231 -21.95 -7.71 -2.29
C LYS A 231 -20.90 -7.27 -1.29
N ILE A 232 -19.70 -7.90 -1.33
CA ILE A 232 -18.65 -7.63 -0.33
C ILE A 232 -17.78 -6.43 -0.69
N GLY A 233 -17.73 -6.03 -1.97
CA GLY A 233 -16.93 -4.88 -2.42
C GLY A 233 -17.18 -3.58 -1.66
N PRO A 234 -18.44 -3.15 -1.42
CA PRO A 234 -18.73 -1.95 -0.63
C PRO A 234 -18.20 -2.02 0.81
N PHE A 235 -18.21 -3.22 1.43
CA PHE A 235 -17.66 -3.39 2.78
C PHE A 235 -16.14 -3.22 2.82
N SER A 236 -15.45 -3.57 1.75
CA SER A 236 -14.00 -3.31 1.60
C SER A 236 -13.69 -1.82 1.66
N ILE A 237 -14.50 -0.98 1.00
CA ILE A 237 -14.35 0.48 1.04
C ILE A 237 -14.68 1.04 2.44
N VAL A 238 -15.76 0.57 3.06
CA VAL A 238 -16.12 0.99 4.42
C VAL A 238 -15.02 0.59 5.41
N ALA A 239 -14.48 -0.62 5.29
CA ALA A 239 -13.38 -1.08 6.14
C ALA A 239 -12.11 -0.23 5.92
N LEU A 240 -11.77 0.14 4.68
CA LEU A 240 -10.68 1.07 4.39
C LEU A 240 -10.87 2.41 5.12
N LEU A 241 -12.02 3.04 4.98
CA LEU A 241 -12.32 4.32 5.62
C LEU A 241 -12.31 4.19 7.16
N ALA A 242 -12.88 3.12 7.70
CA ALA A 242 -12.87 2.86 9.14
C ALA A 242 -11.44 2.62 9.66
N THR A 243 -10.61 1.90 8.90
CA THR A 243 -9.19 1.72 9.23
C THR A 243 -8.47 3.07 9.26
N LEU A 244 -8.68 3.93 8.27
CA LEU A 244 -8.10 5.27 8.26
C LEU A 244 -8.52 6.09 9.49
N VAL A 245 -9.83 6.14 9.80
CA VAL A 245 -10.31 6.85 10.99
C VAL A 245 -9.64 6.31 12.26
N LEU A 246 -9.55 5.00 12.40
CA LEU A 246 -8.95 4.36 13.56
C LEU A 246 -7.44 4.67 13.68
N LEU A 247 -6.69 4.54 12.58
CA LEU A 247 -5.26 4.82 12.56
C LEU A 247 -4.95 6.29 12.88
N PHE A 248 -5.73 7.23 12.32
CA PHE A 248 -5.60 8.65 12.65
C PHE A 248 -6.07 8.96 14.07
N SER A 249 -6.96 8.17 14.65
CA SER A 249 -7.39 8.38 16.03
C SER A 249 -6.29 7.99 17.03
N PHE A 250 -5.52 6.95 16.76
CA PHE A 250 -4.38 6.58 17.58
C PHE A 250 -3.26 7.64 17.58
N GLN A 251 -3.09 8.36 16.48
CA GLN A 251 -2.04 9.37 16.32
C GLN A 251 -2.59 10.82 16.44
N GLY A 252 -3.85 10.98 16.91
CA GLY A 252 -4.51 12.28 16.91
C GLY A 252 -3.77 13.36 17.69
N GLU A 253 -3.26 13.04 18.88
CA GLU A 253 -2.46 13.93 19.72
C GLU A 253 -1.13 14.30 19.04
N ALA A 254 -0.38 13.31 18.57
CA ALA A 254 0.89 13.53 17.90
C ALA A 254 0.74 14.39 16.61
N ILE A 255 -0.35 14.23 15.87
CA ILE A 255 -0.64 15.00 14.66
C ILE A 255 -0.83 16.49 14.98
N VAL A 256 -1.46 16.81 16.09
CA VAL A 256 -1.74 18.22 16.47
C VAL A 256 -0.56 18.83 17.22
N GLU A 257 0.10 18.09 18.09
CA GLU A 257 1.17 18.60 18.95
C GLU A 257 2.54 18.63 18.29
N GLN A 258 2.76 17.75 17.28
CA GLN A 258 4.07 17.57 16.65
C GLN A 258 4.08 17.85 15.13
N PRO A 259 3.54 18.98 14.66
CA PRO A 259 3.44 19.27 13.21
C PRO A 259 4.81 19.34 12.52
N LEU A 260 5.85 19.78 13.25
CA LEU A 260 7.20 19.86 12.69
C LEU A 260 7.78 18.46 12.43
N ILE A 261 7.56 17.50 13.32
CA ILE A 261 8.00 16.11 13.14
C ILE A 261 7.29 15.50 11.94
N ILE A 262 5.99 15.74 11.78
CA ILE A 262 5.22 15.29 10.62
C ILE A 262 5.83 15.84 9.31
N LEU A 263 6.17 17.13 9.27
CA LEU A 263 6.82 17.73 8.10
C LEU A 263 8.19 17.11 7.82
N MET A 264 8.98 16.83 8.85
CA MET A 264 10.29 16.17 8.72
C MET A 264 10.14 14.76 8.18
N LEU A 265 9.20 13.96 8.69
CA LEU A 265 8.89 12.62 8.20
C LEU A 265 8.33 12.62 6.78
N ALA A 266 7.55 13.64 6.42
CA ALA A 266 6.98 13.78 5.08
C ALA A 266 8.05 13.96 3.98
N VAL A 267 9.20 14.56 4.29
CA VAL A 267 10.27 14.82 3.31
C VAL A 267 10.82 13.54 2.69
N PRO A 268 11.37 12.57 3.45
CA PRO A 268 11.89 11.33 2.87
C PRO A 268 10.81 10.54 2.14
N ILE A 269 9.57 10.49 2.66
CA ILE A 269 8.44 9.79 2.04
C ILE A 269 8.09 10.41 0.68
N LEU A 270 7.98 11.74 0.62
CA LEU A 270 7.69 12.47 -0.62
C LEU A 270 8.78 12.24 -1.67
N LEU A 271 10.04 12.42 -1.28
CA LEU A 271 11.17 12.26 -2.17
C LEU A 271 11.27 10.82 -2.71
N GLN A 272 11.06 9.83 -1.84
CA GLN A 272 11.05 8.43 -2.23
C GLN A 272 9.92 8.12 -3.23
N THR A 273 8.70 8.58 -2.96
CA THR A 273 7.55 8.37 -3.85
C THR A 273 7.80 8.97 -5.23
N LEU A 274 8.33 10.21 -5.29
CA LEU A 274 8.66 10.88 -6.54
C LEU A 274 9.82 10.19 -7.29
N PHE A 275 10.86 9.78 -6.56
CA PHE A 275 12.01 9.07 -7.12
C PHE A 275 11.56 7.74 -7.75
N ILE A 276 10.79 6.93 -7.03
CA ILE A 276 10.30 5.63 -7.49
C ILE A 276 9.36 5.79 -8.69
N ALA A 277 8.46 6.76 -8.65
CA ALA A 277 7.57 7.06 -9.79
C ALA A 277 8.38 7.47 -11.03
N GLY A 278 9.33 8.40 -10.86
CA GLY A 278 10.20 8.86 -11.95
C GLY A 278 11.04 7.73 -12.55
N LEU A 279 11.68 6.93 -11.70
CA LEU A 279 12.49 5.79 -12.12
C LEU A 279 11.63 4.73 -12.82
N GLY A 280 10.50 4.34 -12.23
CA GLY A 280 9.60 3.35 -12.81
C GLY A 280 9.06 3.78 -14.17
N TYR A 281 8.61 5.05 -14.29
CA TYR A 281 8.11 5.58 -15.56
C TYR A 281 9.20 5.68 -16.63
N TRP A 282 10.41 6.11 -16.24
CA TRP A 282 11.58 6.16 -17.14
C TRP A 282 12.00 4.77 -17.60
N LEU A 283 12.12 3.79 -16.71
CA LEU A 283 12.46 2.41 -17.06
C LEU A 283 11.41 1.82 -18.03
N ASN A 284 10.13 1.96 -17.73
CA ASN A 284 9.08 1.48 -18.63
C ASN A 284 9.21 2.09 -20.03
N ARG A 285 9.47 3.39 -20.14
CA ARG A 285 9.72 4.06 -21.43
C ARG A 285 10.98 3.54 -22.12
N ARG A 286 12.06 3.35 -21.36
CA ARG A 286 13.36 2.86 -21.89
C ARG A 286 13.26 1.44 -22.46
N PHE A 287 12.45 0.59 -21.83
CA PHE A 287 12.17 -0.77 -22.27
C PHE A 287 10.94 -0.88 -23.20
N ARG A 288 10.45 0.25 -23.70
CA ARG A 288 9.36 0.32 -24.70
C ARG A 288 8.07 -0.37 -24.23
N VAL A 289 7.76 -0.30 -22.97
CA VAL A 289 6.51 -0.81 -22.41
C VAL A 289 5.38 0.11 -22.84
N ARG A 290 4.24 -0.45 -23.25
CA ARG A 290 3.06 0.33 -23.65
C ARG A 290 2.58 1.19 -22.48
N HIS A 291 2.00 2.36 -22.80
CA HIS A 291 1.57 3.32 -21.76
C HIS A 291 0.50 2.76 -20.81
N ASP A 292 -0.43 1.93 -21.32
CA ASP A 292 -1.48 1.27 -20.52
C ASP A 292 -0.93 0.24 -19.50
N ILE A 293 0.32 -0.18 -19.67
CA ILE A 293 1.08 -1.00 -18.73
C ILE A 293 2.00 -0.13 -17.87
N ALA A 294 2.67 0.84 -18.50
CA ALA A 294 3.64 1.71 -17.83
C ALA A 294 3.01 2.58 -16.74
N GLY A 295 1.79 3.08 -16.97
CA GLY A 295 1.01 3.82 -15.97
C GLY A 295 0.81 2.99 -14.70
N PRO A 296 0.12 1.84 -14.76
CA PRO A 296 -0.04 0.94 -13.62
C PRO A 296 1.29 0.54 -12.97
N SER A 297 2.29 0.13 -13.76
CA SER A 297 3.61 -0.25 -13.27
C SER A 297 4.23 0.86 -12.41
N THR A 298 4.16 2.11 -12.87
CA THR A 298 4.66 3.28 -12.16
C THR A 298 3.88 3.53 -10.86
N MET A 299 2.55 3.45 -10.91
CA MET A 299 1.70 3.68 -9.74
C MET A 299 1.87 2.59 -8.68
N ILE A 300 1.97 1.32 -9.09
CA ILE A 300 2.24 0.19 -8.19
C ILE A 300 3.60 0.35 -7.51
N GLY A 301 4.62 0.80 -8.26
CA GLY A 301 5.95 1.09 -7.71
C GLY A 301 5.92 2.20 -6.66
N ALA A 302 5.24 3.30 -6.96
CA ALA A 302 5.22 4.50 -6.12
C ALA A 302 4.34 4.39 -4.87
N SER A 303 3.29 3.57 -4.90
CA SER A 303 2.33 3.42 -3.81
C SER A 303 2.82 2.44 -2.75
N ASN A 304 2.50 2.71 -1.47
CA ASN A 304 2.85 1.88 -0.33
C ASN A 304 1.61 1.18 0.24
N PHE A 305 1.82 0.02 0.87
CA PHE A 305 0.77 -0.64 1.63
C PHE A 305 0.80 -0.15 3.08
N PHE A 306 0.36 1.08 3.27
CA PHE A 306 0.44 1.76 4.55
C PHE A 306 -0.35 1.04 5.64
N GLU A 307 -1.47 0.39 5.32
CA GLU A 307 -2.29 -0.34 6.28
C GLU A 307 -1.50 -1.50 6.91
N LEU A 308 -0.76 -2.23 6.10
CA LEU A 308 0.14 -3.27 6.59
C LEU A 308 1.29 -2.64 7.41
N ALA A 309 1.91 -1.60 6.88
CA ALA A 309 3.03 -0.95 7.54
C ALA A 309 2.66 -0.42 8.93
N VAL A 310 1.50 0.27 9.04
CA VAL A 310 0.99 0.75 10.34
C VAL A 310 0.66 -0.41 11.28
N ALA A 311 -0.02 -1.45 10.79
CA ALA A 311 -0.38 -2.60 11.61
C ALA A 311 0.86 -3.30 12.18
N VAL A 312 1.89 -3.49 11.34
CA VAL A 312 3.17 -4.07 11.77
C VAL A 312 3.91 -3.13 12.71
N ALA A 313 3.93 -1.81 12.44
CA ALA A 313 4.55 -0.82 13.32
C ALA A 313 3.92 -0.83 14.72
N ILE A 314 2.59 -0.89 14.81
CA ILE A 314 1.86 -0.97 16.08
C ILE A 314 2.23 -2.26 16.85
N VAL A 315 2.26 -3.39 16.15
CA VAL A 315 2.58 -4.70 16.75
C VAL A 315 4.02 -4.75 17.27
N LEU A 316 4.98 -4.13 16.54
CA LEU A 316 6.39 -4.17 16.89
C LEU A 316 6.78 -3.11 17.94
N TYR A 317 6.19 -1.93 17.87
CA TYR A 317 6.64 -0.75 18.60
C TYR A 317 5.56 -0.07 19.44
N GLY A 318 4.29 -0.49 19.28
CA GLY A 318 3.15 0.08 20.02
C GLY A 318 2.45 1.22 19.28
N PHE A 319 1.26 1.60 19.79
CA PHE A 319 0.39 2.61 19.17
C PHE A 319 1.00 4.01 19.17
N ASP A 320 1.66 4.41 20.27
CA ASP A 320 2.20 5.77 20.45
C ASP A 320 3.64 5.91 19.94
N SER A 321 4.12 4.91 19.19
CA SER A 321 5.49 4.89 18.68
C SER A 321 5.71 5.84 17.51
N GLY A 322 6.92 6.37 17.39
CA GLY A 322 7.36 7.09 16.21
C GLY A 322 7.25 6.27 14.92
N ALA A 323 7.35 4.93 15.00
CA ALA A 323 7.16 4.04 13.87
C ALA A 323 5.71 4.07 13.35
N ALA A 324 4.74 4.00 14.25
CA ALA A 324 3.33 4.13 13.89
C ALA A 324 3.05 5.52 13.29
N LEU A 325 3.58 6.59 13.91
CA LEU A 325 3.45 7.96 13.39
C LEU A 325 4.04 8.09 11.97
N ALA A 326 5.25 7.60 11.72
CA ALA A 326 5.89 7.69 10.41
C ALA A 326 5.07 6.98 9.31
N THR A 327 4.48 5.83 9.63
CA THR A 327 3.63 5.11 8.67
C THR A 327 2.31 5.82 8.41
N VAL A 328 1.70 6.47 9.41
CA VAL A 328 0.49 7.30 9.26
C VAL A 328 0.77 8.57 8.45
N VAL A 329 1.94 9.21 8.63
CA VAL A 329 2.39 10.32 7.77
C VAL A 329 2.50 9.87 6.30
N GLY A 330 2.85 8.61 6.05
CA GLY A 330 2.80 8.02 4.71
C GLY A 330 1.46 8.20 4.02
N VAL A 331 0.35 7.98 4.73
CA VAL A 331 -1.01 8.16 4.19
C VAL A 331 -1.29 9.62 3.83
N LEU A 332 -0.86 10.56 4.69
CA LEU A 332 -1.05 12.00 4.46
C LEU A 332 -0.38 12.45 3.15
N ILE A 333 0.78 11.89 2.85
CA ILE A 333 1.58 12.23 1.67
C ILE A 333 1.10 11.47 0.45
N GLU A 334 0.81 10.19 0.59
CA GLU A 334 0.56 9.29 -0.54
C GLU A 334 -0.63 9.76 -1.39
N VAL A 335 -1.79 10.01 -0.81
CA VAL A 335 -3.00 10.30 -1.58
C VAL A 335 -2.87 11.54 -2.46
N PRO A 336 -2.46 12.73 -1.95
CA PRO A 336 -2.30 13.91 -2.80
C PRO A 336 -1.18 13.75 -3.84
N VAL A 337 -0.08 13.10 -3.48
CA VAL A 337 1.06 12.89 -4.39
C VAL A 337 0.69 11.90 -5.49
N MET A 338 0.02 10.81 -5.18
CA MET A 338 -0.43 9.83 -6.18
C MET A 338 -1.43 10.43 -7.17
N LEU A 339 -2.36 11.28 -6.73
CA LEU A 339 -3.27 12.00 -7.63
C LEU A 339 -2.52 12.97 -8.55
N TRP A 340 -1.48 13.64 -8.05
CA TRP A 340 -0.60 14.46 -8.88
C TRP A 340 0.18 13.62 -9.89
N LEU A 341 0.71 12.47 -9.48
CA LEU A 341 1.40 11.52 -10.36
C LEU A 341 0.48 10.97 -11.45
N VAL A 342 -0.75 10.56 -11.11
CA VAL A 342 -1.77 10.15 -12.09
C VAL A 342 -1.98 11.23 -13.15
N ARG A 343 -2.17 12.50 -12.73
CA ARG A 343 -2.32 13.62 -13.66
C ARG A 343 -1.09 13.80 -14.55
N THR A 344 0.09 13.66 -13.99
CA THR A 344 1.38 13.81 -14.68
C THR A 344 1.56 12.69 -15.73
N VAL A 345 1.29 11.43 -15.35
CA VAL A 345 1.35 10.27 -16.26
C VAL A 345 0.35 10.44 -17.41
N ASN A 346 -0.88 10.84 -17.12
CA ASN A 346 -1.89 11.05 -18.14
C ASN A 346 -1.54 12.19 -19.11
N ARG A 347 -1.04 13.33 -18.60
CA ARG A 347 -0.61 14.47 -19.42
C ARG A 347 0.61 14.16 -20.27
N SER A 348 1.51 13.31 -19.77
CA SER A 348 2.73 12.95 -20.49
C SER A 348 2.54 11.81 -21.49
N ARG A 349 1.33 11.25 -21.66
CA ARG A 349 1.04 10.13 -22.54
C ARG A 349 1.54 10.34 -23.98
N ALA A 350 1.21 11.47 -24.58
CA ALA A 350 1.65 11.78 -25.94
C ALA A 350 3.18 11.88 -26.09
N TRP A 351 3.88 12.40 -25.07
CA TRP A 351 5.34 12.41 -25.02
C TRP A 351 5.91 10.99 -24.83
N TYR A 352 5.27 10.19 -24.00
CA TYR A 352 5.66 8.82 -23.75
C TYR A 352 5.56 7.97 -25.03
N GLU A 353 4.39 8.01 -25.72
CA GLU A 353 4.11 7.22 -26.91
C GLU A 353 4.98 7.63 -28.11
N ARG A 354 5.30 8.92 -28.28
CA ARG A 354 6.25 9.36 -29.30
C ARG A 354 7.64 8.73 -29.12
N GLY A 355 8.06 8.48 -27.89
CA GLY A 355 9.33 7.78 -27.63
C GLY A 355 9.30 6.30 -27.99
N LEU A 356 8.14 5.69 -28.21
CA LEU A 356 7.98 4.31 -28.66
C LEU A 356 8.04 4.19 -30.19
N SER A 357 7.67 5.23 -30.93
CA SER A 357 7.52 5.22 -32.41
C SER A 357 8.80 5.63 -33.15
N HIS A 358 9.82 6.19 -32.49
CA HIS A 358 10.98 6.81 -33.14
C HIS A 358 12.24 5.92 -33.24
N ASN A 359 12.09 4.57 -33.22
CA ASN A 359 13.21 3.67 -33.55
C ASN A 359 12.71 2.35 -34.11
#